data_a138debd7b5a42879d886e9ccfd8d901
#
_entry.id   a138debd7b5a42879d886e9ccfd8d901
#
_cell.length_a   1.000
_cell.length_b   1.000
_cell.length_c   1.000
_cell.angle_alpha   90.00
_cell.angle_beta   90.00
_cell.angle_gamma   90.00
#
_symmetry.space_group_name_H-M   'P 1'
#
loop_
_entity.id
_entity.type
_entity.pdbx_description
1 polymer ?
#
loop_
_entity_poly.entity_id
_entity_poly.type
_entity_poly.pdbx_seq_one_letter_code
_entity_poly.pdbx_strand_id
1 'polypeptide(L)'
;MADDLTDKNNASVAFSVSGLMAEVNGYEYAEVSEAMSKQFTSTVSSSRKDDKFLVNYSGETAISGEGASSGNQLSGKKLGKTAVKLHYGKTHGRKPSGKADRHHSNDEPLSKNSLSIKSDIRKVTIGEFSIALAEKDLNEGRNRLSEIKNTTMRSFLGFTGGEDIPICKITPELVAEYEEYLQEDCGLTRNTSSFYLRNLRSIYNQAVALLGIKDVHPFGSVYTGVDKTVRRALDFDKIKKLKSLDLSKTPSLDFARDMFLMSFMLRGMSFVDMAFLKVSDLTDGVIHYRRKKTGQDLNIKWENQMQKILSKWPNSTRPEYLLPIIVKEGINDTRQYRTELFKINTSLKTIGKMLGVDMPLTMYVARHSWATVAKQKGVPIGVISEGMGHTSENTTLVYLGSMGQGQVDNANKKIIGML
;
A
#
# COMPACT_ATOMS: atom_id res chain seq x y z
N MET A 1 27.93 30.78 20.52
CA MET A 1 28.25 29.39 20.13
C MET A 1 27.12 28.45 20.62
N ALA A 2 25.89 28.68 20.18
CA ALA A 2 24.73 27.83 20.54
C ALA A 2 23.71 27.65 19.41
N ASP A 3 23.98 28.17 18.21
CA ASP A 3 22.98 28.19 17.12
C ASP A 3 23.27 27.24 15.94
N ASP A 4 24.29 26.35 16.05
CA ASP A 4 24.74 25.52 14.92
C ASP A 4 24.40 24.02 15.07
N LEU A 5 23.57 23.63 16.06
CA LEU A 5 23.22 22.22 16.31
C LEU A 5 21.80 21.82 15.91
N THR A 6 20.95 22.78 15.57
CA THR A 6 19.54 22.50 15.19
C THR A 6 19.38 22.16 13.71
N ASP A 7 20.21 22.70 12.84
CA ASP A 7 20.11 22.48 11.38
C ASP A 7 20.62 21.10 10.92
N LYS A 8 21.63 20.54 11.61
CA LYS A 8 22.17 19.23 11.22
C LYS A 8 21.25 18.06 11.56
N ASN A 9 20.39 18.19 12.56
CA ASN A 9 19.44 17.12 12.92
C ASN A 9 18.22 17.11 12.00
N ASN A 10 17.77 18.25 11.49
CA ASN A 10 16.67 18.31 10.51
C ASN A 10 17.09 17.79 9.13
N ALA A 11 18.33 18.06 8.69
CA ALA A 11 18.85 17.54 7.43
C ALA A 11 19.05 16.01 7.46
N SER A 12 19.49 15.44 8.60
CA SER A 12 19.67 13.98 8.73
C SER A 12 18.33 13.22 8.76
N VAL A 13 17.27 13.81 9.31
CA VAL A 13 15.90 13.23 9.33
C VAL A 13 15.28 13.26 7.94
N ALA A 14 15.46 14.34 7.19
CA ALA A 14 14.98 14.46 5.81
C ALA A 14 15.69 13.44 4.88
N PHE A 15 17.01 13.24 5.06
CA PHE A 15 17.77 12.27 4.25
C PHE A 15 17.37 10.81 4.53
N SER A 16 17.03 10.45 5.76
CA SER A 16 16.56 9.13 6.14
C SER A 16 15.18 8.83 5.58
N VAL A 17 14.29 9.82 5.52
CA VAL A 17 12.92 9.69 4.98
C VAL A 17 12.95 9.56 3.45
N SER A 18 13.79 10.33 2.74
CA SER A 18 13.90 10.24 1.28
C SER A 18 14.55 8.92 0.82
N GLY A 19 15.52 8.40 1.56
CA GLY A 19 16.13 7.09 1.29
C GLY A 19 15.14 5.93 1.45
N LEU A 20 14.30 5.97 2.48
CA LEU A 20 13.26 4.96 2.70
C LEU A 20 12.12 5.04 1.66
N MET A 21 11.78 6.24 1.18
CA MET A 21 10.67 6.45 0.25
C MET A 21 11.02 6.19 -1.22
N ALA A 22 12.29 6.30 -1.61
CA ALA A 22 12.76 5.99 -2.97
C ALA A 22 12.58 4.51 -3.34
N GLU A 23 12.47 3.61 -2.36
CA GLU A 23 12.28 2.17 -2.56
C GLU A 23 10.81 1.72 -2.69
N VAL A 24 9.85 2.62 -2.53
CA VAL A 24 8.42 2.31 -2.34
C VAL A 24 7.62 2.23 -3.65
N ASN A 25 8.17 1.69 -4.70
CA ASN A 25 7.37 1.36 -5.89
C ASN A 25 6.84 -0.07 -5.81
N GLY A 26 5.73 -0.27 -5.11
CA GLY A 26 4.82 -1.38 -5.32
C GLY A 26 4.42 -2.24 -4.12
N TYR A 27 5.19 -2.43 -3.06
CA TYR A 27 4.83 -3.34 -1.95
C TYR A 27 5.45 -3.01 -0.57
N GLU A 28 6.32 -2.02 -0.45
CA GLU A 28 7.10 -1.72 0.76
C GLU A 28 6.44 -0.67 1.69
N TYR A 29 5.22 -0.21 1.39
CA TYR A 29 4.52 0.84 2.15
C TYR A 29 4.32 0.55 3.64
N ALA A 30 4.23 -0.71 4.03
CA ALA A 30 3.93 -1.06 5.41
C ALA A 30 5.11 -0.88 6.35
N GLU A 31 6.33 -1.16 5.90
CA GLU A 31 7.56 -1.06 6.71
C GLU A 31 8.00 0.39 6.86
N VAL A 32 7.85 1.18 5.80
CA VAL A 32 8.06 2.63 5.84
C VAL A 32 7.08 3.27 6.83
N SER A 33 5.80 2.82 6.83
CA SER A 33 4.79 3.29 7.77
C SER A 33 5.14 2.96 9.23
N GLU A 34 5.71 1.78 9.53
CA GLU A 34 6.10 1.39 10.89
C GLU A 34 7.39 2.09 11.35
N ALA A 35 8.38 2.23 10.46
CA ALA A 35 9.61 2.96 10.75
C ALA A 35 9.36 4.46 10.96
N MET A 36 8.53 5.08 10.12
CA MET A 36 8.09 6.48 10.30
C MET A 36 7.25 6.66 11.55
N SER A 37 6.41 5.68 11.93
CA SER A 37 5.64 5.71 13.18
C SER A 37 6.55 5.69 14.41
N LYS A 38 7.60 4.89 14.43
CA LYS A 38 8.56 4.81 15.53
C LYS A 38 9.44 6.06 15.62
N GLN A 39 9.86 6.60 14.48
CA GLN A 39 10.69 7.80 14.42
C GLN A 39 9.90 9.06 14.80
N PHE A 40 8.65 9.16 14.36
CA PHE A 40 7.75 10.28 14.72
C PHE A 40 7.42 10.27 16.21
N THR A 41 7.16 9.10 16.81
CA THR A 41 6.91 8.98 18.25
C THR A 41 8.14 9.36 19.09
N SER A 42 9.36 9.06 18.63
CA SER A 42 10.59 9.44 19.31
C SER A 42 10.93 10.92 19.17
N THR A 43 10.62 11.52 18.03
CA THR A 43 10.92 12.95 17.75
C THR A 43 9.92 13.88 18.46
N VAL A 44 8.64 13.51 18.53
CA VAL A 44 7.62 14.27 19.24
C VAL A 44 7.82 14.18 20.77
N SER A 45 8.35 13.07 21.29
CA SER A 45 8.62 12.90 22.72
C SER A 45 9.86 13.69 23.19
N SER A 46 10.77 14.09 22.30
CA SER A 46 12.00 14.81 22.68
C SER A 46 11.91 16.33 22.60
N SER A 47 10.87 16.91 21.99
CA SER A 47 10.81 18.35 21.72
C SER A 47 9.84 19.19 22.57
N ARG A 48 9.08 18.61 23.51
CA ARG A 48 8.19 19.43 24.38
C ARG A 48 8.09 18.90 25.80
N LYS A 49 8.78 19.59 26.70
CA LYS A 49 8.58 19.45 28.14
C LYS A 49 7.50 20.34 28.71
N ASP A 50 6.99 21.31 27.97
CA ASP A 50 5.95 22.25 28.42
C ASP A 50 4.99 22.50 27.25
N ASP A 51 3.90 21.75 27.16
CA ASP A 51 2.54 22.13 26.84
C ASP A 51 1.71 20.89 26.48
N LYS A 52 0.54 20.83 27.11
CA LYS A 52 -0.39 19.70 27.09
C LYS A 52 -1.10 19.60 25.73
N PHE A 53 -0.70 18.66 24.89
CA PHE A 53 -1.60 18.00 23.94
C PHE A 53 -1.15 16.55 23.76
N LEU A 54 -1.64 15.66 24.65
CA LEU A 54 -1.55 14.21 24.52
C LEU A 54 -2.74 13.74 23.66
N VAL A 55 -2.51 13.46 22.41
CA VAL A 55 -3.38 12.58 21.64
C VAL A 55 -2.96 11.17 21.98
N ASN A 56 -3.61 10.58 22.97
CA ASN A 56 -3.39 9.17 23.32
C ASN A 56 -4.00 8.26 22.25
N TYR A 57 -3.17 7.67 21.40
CA TYR A 57 -3.49 6.46 20.68
C TYR A 57 -3.12 5.25 21.54
N SER A 58 -4.01 4.87 22.46
CA SER A 58 -3.89 3.61 23.19
C SER A 58 -4.45 2.47 22.33
N GLY A 59 -3.58 1.77 21.63
CA GLY A 59 -3.81 0.39 21.23
C GLY A 59 -3.41 -0.48 22.43
N GLU A 60 -4.37 -0.95 23.19
CA GLU A 60 -4.13 -1.87 24.30
C GLU A 60 -3.63 -3.21 23.78
N THR A 61 -2.38 -3.54 24.14
CA THR A 61 -1.95 -4.93 24.32
C THR A 61 -1.83 -5.17 25.82
N ALA A 62 -2.78 -5.93 26.34
CA ALA A 62 -2.76 -6.41 27.71
C ALA A 62 -1.51 -7.30 27.95
N ILE A 63 -0.67 -6.90 28.89
CA ILE A 63 0.25 -7.79 29.58
C ILE A 63 -0.05 -7.62 31.08
N SER A 64 -0.51 -8.70 31.68
CA SER A 64 -0.73 -8.87 33.09
C SER A 64 0.60 -8.80 33.87
N GLY A 65 0.61 -8.06 34.96
CA GLY A 65 1.70 -8.06 35.93
C GLY A 65 1.29 -7.26 37.16
N GLU A 66 1.11 -7.95 38.26
CA GLU A 66 0.68 -7.48 39.56
C GLU A 66 1.62 -6.48 40.26
N GLY A 67 1.06 -5.58 41.07
CA GLY A 67 1.80 -4.98 42.17
C GLY A 67 1.46 -3.55 42.56
N ALA A 68 0.56 -3.40 43.57
CA ALA A 68 0.52 -2.47 44.72
C ALA A 68 0.46 -0.94 44.54
N SER A 69 -0.71 -0.42 44.95
CA SER A 69 -1.05 0.67 45.91
C SER A 69 -0.38 2.04 45.82
N SER A 70 -1.17 3.06 45.68
CA SER A 70 -1.63 4.08 46.64
C SER A 70 -2.15 5.35 45.92
N GLY A 71 -3.23 5.87 46.44
CA GLY A 71 -4.12 6.85 45.87
C GLY A 71 -3.61 8.28 45.79
N ASN A 72 -4.28 9.01 44.88
CA ASN A 72 -4.77 10.35 45.19
C ASN A 72 -5.85 10.74 44.16
N GLN A 73 -7.00 11.15 44.68
CA GLN A 73 -8.12 11.71 43.93
C GLN A 73 -7.79 13.12 43.46
N LEU A 74 -8.01 13.36 42.19
CA LEU A 74 -8.24 14.73 41.67
C LEU A 74 -9.32 14.68 40.58
N SER A 75 -10.36 15.47 40.84
CA SER A 75 -11.57 15.63 40.08
C SER A 75 -11.33 16.03 38.60
N GLY A 76 -11.74 15.18 37.67
CA GLY A 76 -11.73 15.45 36.24
C GLY A 76 -13.10 15.93 35.76
N LYS A 77 -13.14 17.13 35.18
CA LYS A 77 -14.27 17.61 34.37
C LYS A 77 -14.43 16.75 33.12
N LYS A 78 -15.62 16.18 32.94
CA LYS A 78 -16.01 15.44 31.73
C LYS A 78 -16.03 16.41 30.52
N LEU A 79 -15.14 16.23 29.55
CA LEU A 79 -15.33 16.72 28.19
C LEU A 79 -16.28 15.76 27.45
N GLY A 80 -17.37 16.34 26.90
CA GLY A 80 -18.37 15.58 26.16
C GLY A 80 -17.78 14.99 24.88
N LYS A 81 -17.89 13.67 24.74
CA LYS A 81 -17.60 12.96 23.48
C LYS A 81 -18.77 13.22 22.52
N THR A 82 -18.58 14.06 21.51
CA THR A 82 -19.51 14.16 20.39
C THR A 82 -19.24 13.00 19.43
N ALA A 83 -19.95 11.89 19.59
CA ALA A 83 -19.90 10.79 18.68
C ALA A 83 -20.80 11.09 17.46
N VAL A 84 -20.19 11.36 16.30
CA VAL A 84 -20.92 11.46 15.03
C VAL A 84 -21.32 10.06 14.61
N LYS A 85 -22.58 9.69 14.83
CA LYS A 85 -23.16 8.40 14.42
C LYS A 85 -23.65 8.53 12.97
N LEU A 86 -22.85 8.04 12.03
CA LEU A 86 -23.24 8.01 10.60
C LEU A 86 -24.30 6.93 10.36
N HIS A 87 -25.52 7.33 10.03
CA HIS A 87 -26.60 6.44 9.61
C HIS A 87 -26.56 6.25 8.10
N TYR A 88 -26.30 5.02 7.65
CA TYR A 88 -26.40 4.63 6.24
C TYR A 88 -27.80 4.11 5.92
N GLY A 89 -28.55 4.88 5.13
CA GLY A 89 -29.77 4.41 4.47
C GLY A 89 -29.41 3.50 3.28
N LYS A 90 -29.97 2.28 3.25
CA LYS A 90 -29.89 1.40 2.06
C LYS A 90 -30.76 2.00 0.96
N THR A 91 -30.18 2.51 -0.11
CA THR A 91 -30.90 2.90 -1.31
C THR A 91 -31.14 1.70 -2.21
N HIS A 92 -32.37 1.23 -2.26
CA HIS A 92 -32.87 0.31 -3.29
C HIS A 92 -33.12 1.12 -4.56
N GLY A 93 -32.49 0.71 -5.66
CA GLY A 93 -32.72 1.31 -6.97
C GLY A 93 -34.14 1.17 -7.46
N ARG A 94 -34.79 2.28 -7.84
CA ARG A 94 -35.99 2.32 -8.67
C ARG A 94 -35.76 3.26 -9.86
N LYS A 95 -36.08 2.75 -11.04
CA LYS A 95 -36.11 3.50 -12.30
C LYS A 95 -37.16 4.60 -12.26
N PRO A 96 -36.97 5.74 -12.95
CA PRO A 96 -37.92 6.82 -12.99
C PRO A 96 -38.97 6.60 -14.09
N SER A 97 -40.24 6.77 -13.75
CA SER A 97 -41.32 7.02 -14.71
C SER A 97 -42.04 8.30 -14.30
N GLY A 98 -42.08 9.18 -15.22
CA GLY A 98 -42.65 10.43 -15.53
C GLY A 98 -43.82 11.05 -14.73
N LYS A 99 -43.78 12.30 -14.82
CA LYS A 99 -44.72 13.41 -14.99
C LYS A 99 -44.63 14.48 -13.92
N ALA A 100 -44.46 15.68 -14.44
CA ALA A 100 -44.42 16.93 -13.72
C ALA A 100 -45.79 17.30 -13.15
N ASP A 101 -45.79 17.78 -11.90
CA ASP A 101 -46.83 18.70 -11.40
C ASP A 101 -46.16 19.79 -10.56
N ARG A 102 -46.48 21.04 -10.94
CA ARG A 102 -46.02 22.25 -10.24
C ARG A 102 -46.87 22.45 -9.01
N HIS A 103 -46.25 22.49 -7.84
CA HIS A 103 -46.85 23.11 -6.66
C HIS A 103 -45.90 24.12 -6.05
N HIS A 104 -46.44 25.31 -5.79
CA HIS A 104 -45.86 26.42 -5.07
C HIS A 104 -45.36 25.95 -3.70
N SER A 105 -44.09 26.22 -3.40
CA SER A 105 -43.52 26.04 -2.07
C SER A 105 -43.49 27.39 -1.34
N ASN A 106 -44.26 27.43 -0.24
CA ASN A 106 -44.13 28.47 0.79
C ASN A 106 -42.73 28.39 1.42
N ASP A 107 -42.02 29.50 1.44
CA ASP A 107 -40.77 29.67 2.19
C ASP A 107 -41.09 29.72 3.69
N GLU A 108 -40.95 28.57 4.38
CA GLU A 108 -40.82 28.58 5.84
C GLU A 108 -39.41 28.93 6.26
N PRO A 109 -39.20 29.78 7.31
CA PRO A 109 -37.86 30.14 7.76
C PRO A 109 -37.16 28.92 8.36
N LEU A 110 -35.96 28.65 7.85
CA LEU A 110 -35.04 27.60 8.34
C LEU A 110 -34.89 27.64 9.86
N SER A 111 -35.27 26.57 10.55
CA SER A 111 -35.26 26.46 12.00
C SER A 111 -33.82 26.65 12.56
N LYS A 112 -33.72 27.21 13.78
CA LYS A 112 -32.43 27.43 14.48
C LYS A 112 -31.56 26.16 14.59
N ASN A 113 -32.17 24.98 14.56
CA ASN A 113 -31.48 23.70 14.58
C ASN A 113 -30.67 23.41 13.28
N SER A 114 -31.15 23.86 12.12
CA SER A 114 -30.44 23.67 10.84
C SER A 114 -29.20 24.55 10.73
N LEU A 115 -29.19 25.71 11.39
CA LEU A 115 -28.04 26.62 11.46
C LEU A 115 -26.96 26.08 12.41
N SER A 116 -27.34 25.45 13.52
CA SER A 116 -26.42 24.81 14.46
C SER A 116 -25.72 23.60 13.81
N ILE A 117 -26.43 22.73 13.12
CA ILE A 117 -25.86 21.58 12.40
C ILE A 117 -24.89 22.03 11.30
N LYS A 118 -25.23 23.09 10.55
CA LYS A 118 -24.35 23.65 9.52
C LYS A 118 -23.07 24.29 10.11
N SER A 119 -23.12 24.87 11.30
CA SER A 119 -21.94 25.42 11.99
C SER A 119 -21.00 24.31 12.48
N ASP A 120 -21.55 23.21 12.95
CA ASP A 120 -20.76 22.08 13.44
C ASP A 120 -20.08 21.30 12.31
N ILE A 121 -20.74 21.13 11.16
CA ILE A 121 -20.14 20.52 9.97
C ILE A 121 -18.90 21.28 9.49
N ARG A 122 -18.90 22.62 9.58
CA ARG A 122 -17.75 23.45 9.18
C ARG A 122 -16.52 23.29 10.08
N LYS A 123 -16.69 22.72 11.26
CA LYS A 123 -15.60 22.44 12.21
C LYS A 123 -14.96 21.08 12.04
N VAL A 124 -15.62 20.18 11.30
CA VAL A 124 -15.07 18.82 11.05
C VAL A 124 -13.75 18.92 10.33
N THR A 125 -12.71 18.34 10.92
CA THR A 125 -11.37 18.35 10.34
C THR A 125 -11.15 17.16 9.41
N ILE A 126 -10.16 17.28 8.52
CA ILE A 126 -9.84 16.22 7.56
C ILE A 126 -9.27 14.98 8.26
N GLY A 127 -8.53 15.18 9.36
CA GLY A 127 -7.97 14.09 10.17
C GLY A 127 -9.05 13.31 10.91
N GLU A 128 -9.96 13.99 11.64
CA GLU A 128 -11.11 13.35 12.32
C GLU A 128 -11.94 12.52 11.33
N PHE A 129 -12.25 13.09 10.17
CA PHE A 129 -13.02 12.41 9.13
C PHE A 129 -12.28 11.20 8.57
N SER A 130 -10.97 11.33 8.34
CA SER A 130 -10.12 10.24 7.85
C SER A 130 -10.01 9.08 8.85
N ILE A 131 -9.95 9.37 10.15
CA ILE A 131 -9.94 8.36 11.21
C ILE A 131 -11.24 7.55 11.17
N ALA A 132 -12.40 8.21 11.09
CA ALA A 132 -13.68 7.53 11.00
C ALA A 132 -13.79 6.62 9.76
N LEU A 133 -13.25 7.08 8.60
CA LEU A 133 -13.17 6.25 7.40
C LEU A 133 -12.21 5.07 7.55
N ALA A 134 -11.07 5.27 8.21
CA ALA A 134 -10.08 4.22 8.43
C ALA A 134 -10.60 3.13 9.39
N GLU A 135 -11.33 3.52 10.43
CA GLU A 135 -12.00 2.59 11.36
C GLU A 135 -13.09 1.80 10.64
N LYS A 136 -13.89 2.45 9.78
CA LYS A 136 -14.87 1.76 8.94
C LYS A 136 -14.21 0.71 8.06
N ASP A 137 -13.12 1.08 7.37
CA ASP A 137 -12.38 0.13 6.53
C ASP A 137 -11.83 -1.05 7.33
N LEU A 138 -11.34 -0.80 8.55
CA LEU A 138 -10.83 -1.84 9.45
C LEU A 138 -11.94 -2.81 9.85
N ASN A 139 -13.11 -2.30 10.24
CA ASN A 139 -14.28 -3.10 10.63
C ASN A 139 -14.83 -3.94 9.46
N GLU A 140 -14.67 -3.47 8.24
CA GLU A 140 -15.03 -4.20 7.02
C GLU A 140 -13.90 -5.12 6.50
N GLY A 141 -12.81 -5.30 7.27
CA GLY A 141 -11.67 -6.16 6.89
C GLY A 141 -10.75 -5.56 5.82
N ARG A 142 -10.96 -4.30 5.44
CA ARG A 142 -10.14 -3.60 4.44
C ARG A 142 -8.91 -2.95 5.05
N ASN A 143 -8.11 -3.73 5.77
CA ASN A 143 -6.93 -3.29 6.55
C ASN A 143 -6.01 -2.39 5.73
N ARG A 144 -5.78 -2.73 4.44
CA ARG A 144 -4.89 -1.95 3.59
C ARG A 144 -5.39 -0.54 3.28
N LEU A 145 -6.71 -0.35 3.09
CA LEU A 145 -7.30 0.97 2.87
C LEU A 145 -7.22 1.83 4.14
N SER A 146 -7.44 1.23 5.31
CA SER A 146 -7.22 1.89 6.59
C SER A 146 -5.77 2.36 6.75
N GLU A 147 -4.79 1.49 6.50
CA GLU A 147 -3.35 1.83 6.55
C GLU A 147 -2.99 2.99 5.61
N ILE A 148 -3.53 2.98 4.38
CA ILE A 148 -3.28 4.03 3.39
C ILE A 148 -3.82 5.38 3.87
N LYS A 149 -5.05 5.42 4.40
CA LYS A 149 -5.64 6.66 4.95
C LYS A 149 -4.81 7.20 6.10
N ASN A 150 -4.43 6.34 7.05
CA ASN A 150 -3.60 6.73 8.19
C ASN A 150 -2.22 7.23 7.75
N THR A 151 -1.61 6.62 6.73
CA THR A 151 -0.32 7.06 6.18
C THR A 151 -0.44 8.41 5.48
N THR A 152 -1.49 8.60 4.69
CA THR A 152 -1.77 9.88 4.01
C THR A 152 -1.98 11.00 5.02
N MET A 153 -2.77 10.76 6.07
CA MET A 153 -3.02 11.78 7.09
C MET A 153 -1.78 12.13 7.90
N ARG A 154 -0.93 11.13 8.25
CA ARG A 154 0.35 11.44 8.91
C ARG A 154 1.24 12.34 8.06
N SER A 155 1.31 12.09 6.75
CA SER A 155 2.07 12.94 5.84
C SER A 155 1.48 14.36 5.75
N PHE A 156 0.16 14.48 5.65
CA PHE A 156 -0.52 15.76 5.58
C PHE A 156 -0.39 16.56 6.89
N LEU A 157 -0.56 15.90 8.04
CA LEU A 157 -0.33 16.53 9.35
C LEU A 157 1.14 16.93 9.57
N GLY A 158 2.09 16.18 9.00
CA GLY A 158 3.50 16.58 8.99
C GLY A 158 3.73 17.88 8.23
N PHE A 159 3.07 18.07 7.09
CA PHE A 159 3.10 19.31 6.31
C PHE A 159 2.47 20.48 7.07
N THR A 160 1.32 20.29 7.73
CA THR A 160 0.63 21.35 8.47
C THR A 160 1.23 21.63 9.86
N GLY A 161 2.39 21.06 10.20
CA GLY A 161 3.02 21.21 11.50
C GLY A 161 2.23 20.59 12.66
N GLY A 162 1.33 19.64 12.36
CA GLY A 162 0.46 18.97 13.32
C GLY A 162 -0.92 19.60 13.48
N GLU A 163 -1.20 20.68 12.77
CA GLU A 163 -2.53 21.30 12.75
C GLU A 163 -3.50 20.45 11.89
N ASP A 164 -4.62 20.04 12.48
CA ASP A 164 -5.67 19.33 11.76
C ASP A 164 -6.66 20.34 11.14
N ILE A 165 -6.61 20.43 9.81
CA ILE A 165 -7.29 21.45 9.03
C ILE A 165 -8.78 21.13 8.86
N PRO A 166 -9.72 22.07 9.12
CA PRO A 166 -11.12 21.90 8.75
C PRO A 166 -11.28 21.64 7.25
N ILE A 167 -12.16 20.69 6.88
CA ILE A 167 -12.33 20.26 5.49
C ILE A 167 -12.70 21.45 4.57
N CYS A 168 -13.50 22.38 5.07
CA CYS A 168 -13.89 23.58 4.32
C CYS A 168 -12.73 24.57 4.05
N LYS A 169 -11.58 24.40 4.70
CA LYS A 169 -10.35 25.18 4.49
C LYS A 169 -9.34 24.49 3.58
N ILE A 170 -9.64 23.30 3.06
CA ILE A 170 -8.81 22.64 2.05
C ILE A 170 -9.00 23.38 0.72
N THR A 171 -8.07 24.25 0.36
CA THR A 171 -8.10 25.07 -0.84
C THR A 171 -7.15 24.56 -1.91
N PRO A 172 -7.27 25.00 -3.20
CA PRO A 172 -6.31 24.67 -4.24
C PRO A 172 -4.88 25.08 -3.90
N GLU A 173 -4.70 26.25 -3.23
CA GLU A 173 -3.40 26.76 -2.82
C GLU A 173 -2.76 25.86 -1.78
N LEU A 174 -3.50 25.48 -0.73
CA LEU A 174 -3.01 24.58 0.32
C LEU A 174 -2.59 23.21 -0.26
N VAL A 175 -3.34 22.70 -1.23
CA VAL A 175 -3.02 21.42 -1.87
C VAL A 175 -1.80 21.53 -2.79
N ALA A 176 -1.61 22.67 -3.46
CA ALA A 176 -0.42 22.94 -4.25
C ALA A 176 0.83 23.05 -3.38
N GLU A 177 0.76 23.75 -2.25
CA GLU A 177 1.84 23.83 -1.25
C GLU A 177 2.18 22.45 -0.68
N TYR A 178 1.16 21.59 -0.47
CA TYR A 178 1.41 20.22 -0.03
C TYR A 178 2.10 19.37 -1.12
N GLU A 179 1.78 19.55 -2.41
CA GLU A 179 2.51 18.88 -3.50
C GLU A 179 3.98 19.31 -3.53
N GLU A 180 4.25 20.61 -3.40
CA GLU A 180 5.60 21.17 -3.33
C GLU A 180 6.38 20.60 -2.14
N TYR A 181 5.80 20.63 -0.93
CA TYR A 181 6.38 20.00 0.27
C TYR A 181 6.74 18.52 0.04
N LEU A 182 5.86 17.75 -0.60
CA LEU A 182 6.14 16.34 -0.87
C LEU A 182 7.32 16.16 -1.84
N GLN A 183 7.47 17.04 -2.84
CA GLN A 183 8.49 16.92 -3.87
C GLN A 183 9.82 17.55 -3.44
N GLU A 184 9.79 18.76 -2.89
CA GLU A 184 11.00 19.52 -2.57
C GLU A 184 11.53 19.18 -1.17
N ASP A 185 10.71 19.28 -0.13
CA ASP A 185 11.16 19.07 1.25
C ASP A 185 11.31 17.57 1.58
N CYS A 186 10.39 16.72 1.11
CA CYS A 186 10.46 15.28 1.33
C CYS A 186 11.25 14.54 0.24
N GLY A 187 11.61 15.18 -0.87
CA GLY A 187 12.35 14.57 -1.99
C GLY A 187 11.62 13.40 -2.67
N LEU A 188 10.28 13.40 -2.65
CA LEU A 188 9.49 12.29 -3.18
C LEU A 188 9.40 12.34 -4.71
N THR A 189 9.39 11.17 -5.33
CA THR A 189 9.13 11.07 -6.77
C THR A 189 7.68 11.48 -7.08
N ARG A 190 7.45 12.01 -8.30
CA ARG A 190 6.14 12.44 -8.79
C ARG A 190 5.04 11.38 -8.64
N ASN A 191 5.35 10.10 -8.82
CA ASN A 191 4.40 9.02 -8.58
C ASN A 191 4.05 8.84 -7.11
N THR A 192 5.01 9.10 -6.21
CA THR A 192 4.81 8.98 -4.77
C THR A 192 4.01 10.18 -4.24
N SER A 193 4.34 11.42 -4.64
CA SER A 193 3.53 12.60 -4.31
C SER A 193 2.09 12.46 -4.83
N SER A 194 1.93 12.03 -6.09
CA SER A 194 0.63 11.73 -6.68
C SER A 194 -0.16 10.66 -5.90
N PHE A 195 0.51 9.68 -5.29
CA PHE A 195 -0.17 8.70 -4.44
C PHE A 195 -0.79 9.38 -3.20
N TYR A 196 -0.06 10.23 -2.49
CA TYR A 196 -0.59 10.96 -1.34
C TYR A 196 -1.74 11.88 -1.74
N LEU A 197 -1.57 12.64 -2.81
CA LEU A 197 -2.60 13.55 -3.34
C LEU A 197 -3.88 12.83 -3.76
N ARG A 198 -3.79 11.69 -4.43
CA ARG A 198 -4.95 10.87 -4.79
C ARG A 198 -5.71 10.34 -3.58
N ASN A 199 -4.99 9.92 -2.55
CA ASN A 199 -5.63 9.41 -1.34
C ASN A 199 -6.25 10.55 -0.53
N LEU A 200 -5.59 11.70 -0.41
CA LEU A 200 -6.15 12.90 0.22
C LEU A 200 -7.40 13.38 -0.54
N ARG A 201 -7.36 13.41 -1.89
CA ARG A 201 -8.52 13.71 -2.72
C ARG A 201 -9.68 12.73 -2.48
N SER A 202 -9.37 11.44 -2.33
CA SER A 202 -10.41 10.43 -2.04
C SER A 202 -11.08 10.67 -0.68
N ILE A 203 -10.32 11.07 0.35
CA ILE A 203 -10.85 11.42 1.67
C ILE A 203 -11.71 12.68 1.56
N TYR A 204 -11.19 13.73 0.91
CA TYR A 204 -11.89 15.00 0.69
C TYR A 204 -13.22 14.80 -0.06
N ASN A 205 -13.21 14.10 -1.18
CA ASN A 205 -14.42 13.85 -1.98
C ASN A 205 -15.49 13.07 -1.20
N GLN A 206 -15.07 12.11 -0.36
CA GLN A 206 -16.02 11.41 0.52
C GLN A 206 -16.59 12.35 1.58
N ALA A 207 -15.80 13.27 2.13
CA ALA A 207 -16.28 14.27 3.07
C ALA A 207 -17.28 15.23 2.42
N VAL A 208 -16.96 15.75 1.23
CA VAL A 208 -17.88 16.59 0.44
C VAL A 208 -19.22 15.89 0.23
N ALA A 209 -19.20 14.62 -0.20
CA ALA A 209 -20.43 13.86 -0.48
C ALA A 209 -21.25 13.54 0.79
N LEU A 210 -20.59 13.21 1.91
CA LEU A 210 -21.26 12.78 3.14
C LEU A 210 -21.70 13.94 4.03
N LEU A 211 -20.94 15.05 4.03
CA LEU A 211 -21.21 16.20 4.88
C LEU A 211 -21.93 17.34 4.14
N GLY A 212 -22.14 17.22 2.83
CA GLY A 212 -22.77 18.26 2.02
C GLY A 212 -21.97 19.57 1.96
N ILE A 213 -20.63 19.48 2.05
CA ILE A 213 -19.72 20.64 1.95
C ILE A 213 -19.62 21.06 0.48
N LYS A 214 -19.55 22.37 0.22
CA LYS A 214 -19.33 22.87 -1.15
C LYS A 214 -17.97 22.41 -1.65
N ASP A 215 -17.94 21.70 -2.79
CA ASP A 215 -16.69 21.32 -3.46
C ASP A 215 -16.05 22.54 -4.13
N VAL A 216 -14.80 22.82 -3.76
CA VAL A 216 -13.97 23.89 -4.36
C VAL A 216 -12.92 23.33 -5.33
N HIS A 217 -13.00 22.02 -5.62
CA HIS A 217 -12.10 21.31 -6.54
C HIS A 217 -10.60 21.51 -6.23
N PRO A 218 -10.13 21.32 -4.98
CA PRO A 218 -8.81 21.73 -4.55
C PRO A 218 -7.67 20.92 -5.21
N PHE A 219 -7.98 19.82 -5.86
CA PHE A 219 -6.99 18.96 -6.53
C PHE A 219 -6.90 19.18 -8.05
N GLY A 220 -7.50 20.28 -8.57
CA GLY A 220 -7.55 20.54 -10.01
C GLY A 220 -6.20 20.92 -10.61
N SER A 221 -5.33 21.58 -9.86
CA SER A 221 -4.02 22.09 -10.29
C SER A 221 -2.85 21.13 -10.04
N VAL A 222 -3.02 20.12 -9.16
CA VAL A 222 -1.94 19.21 -8.78
C VAL A 222 -1.95 17.90 -9.57
N TYR A 223 -0.77 17.27 -9.65
CA TYR A 223 -0.65 16.03 -10.39
C TYR A 223 -1.17 14.83 -9.61
N THR A 224 -2.25 14.25 -10.10
CA THR A 224 -2.86 13.02 -9.53
C THR A 224 -2.84 11.84 -10.51
N GLY A 225 -1.97 11.89 -11.53
CA GLY A 225 -1.78 10.83 -12.51
C GLY A 225 -0.80 9.75 -12.06
N VAL A 226 -0.40 8.91 -13.02
CA VAL A 226 0.62 7.88 -12.84
C VAL A 226 1.58 7.95 -14.02
N ASP A 227 2.83 8.32 -13.77
CA ASP A 227 3.89 8.29 -14.77
C ASP A 227 4.34 6.85 -15.04
N LYS A 228 4.78 6.63 -16.27
CA LYS A 228 5.36 5.34 -16.66
C LYS A 228 6.64 5.09 -15.83
N THR A 229 6.68 3.96 -15.16
CA THR A 229 7.86 3.52 -14.40
C THR A 229 8.81 2.71 -15.27
N VAL A 230 10.11 2.77 -14.96
CA VAL A 230 11.13 1.94 -15.60
C VAL A 230 10.82 0.46 -15.31
N ARG A 231 10.88 -0.37 -16.36
CA ARG A 231 10.61 -1.80 -16.23
C ARG A 231 11.76 -2.48 -15.52
N ARG A 232 11.38 -3.27 -14.53
CA ARG A 232 12.31 -4.04 -13.72
C ARG A 232 12.09 -5.53 -14.01
N ALA A 233 12.65 -6.04 -15.10
CA ALA A 233 12.57 -7.46 -15.44
C ALA A 233 13.97 -8.00 -15.73
N LEU A 234 14.26 -9.22 -15.30
CA LEU A 234 15.41 -9.99 -15.73
C LEU A 234 15.08 -10.69 -17.06
N ASP A 235 16.05 -10.74 -17.95
CA ASP A 235 15.99 -11.63 -19.10
C ASP A 235 16.15 -13.10 -18.70
N PHE A 236 15.82 -14.00 -19.61
CA PHE A 236 15.83 -15.44 -19.32
C PHE A 236 17.24 -15.99 -18.99
N ASP A 237 18.28 -15.40 -19.56
CA ASP A 237 19.65 -15.84 -19.29
C ASP A 237 20.11 -15.43 -17.90
N LYS A 238 19.73 -14.25 -17.42
CA LYS A 238 19.95 -13.84 -16.03
C LYS A 238 19.16 -14.72 -15.05
N ILE A 239 17.93 -15.14 -15.40
CA ILE A 239 17.18 -16.13 -14.59
C ILE A 239 17.92 -17.48 -14.52
N LYS A 240 18.48 -17.96 -15.63
CA LYS A 240 19.32 -19.17 -15.62
C LYS A 240 20.56 -19.00 -14.74
N LYS A 241 21.27 -17.88 -14.87
CA LYS A 241 22.42 -17.57 -14.02
C LYS A 241 22.04 -17.51 -12.56
N LEU A 242 20.93 -16.83 -12.23
CA LEU A 242 20.40 -16.80 -10.87
C LEU A 242 20.17 -18.20 -10.30
N LYS A 243 19.55 -19.09 -11.10
CA LYS A 243 19.29 -20.48 -10.70
C LYS A 243 20.58 -21.28 -10.47
N SER A 244 21.66 -21.01 -11.23
CA SER A 244 22.93 -21.73 -11.14
C SER A 244 23.88 -21.23 -10.07
N LEU A 245 23.57 -20.11 -9.37
CA LEU A 245 24.43 -19.61 -8.29
C LEU A 245 24.54 -20.63 -7.16
N ASP A 246 25.76 -20.94 -6.77
CA ASP A 246 26.00 -21.69 -5.53
C ASP A 246 25.97 -20.72 -4.33
N LEU A 247 24.91 -20.80 -3.56
CA LEU A 247 24.67 -19.99 -2.37
C LEU A 247 24.58 -20.84 -1.09
N SER A 248 25.00 -22.10 -1.18
CA SER A 248 24.94 -23.07 -0.08
C SER A 248 25.60 -22.59 1.22
N LYS A 249 26.65 -21.76 1.10
CA LYS A 249 27.36 -21.18 2.26
C LYS A 249 26.63 -20.00 2.92
N THR A 250 25.57 -19.48 2.29
CA THR A 250 24.82 -18.32 2.82
C THR A 250 23.31 -18.62 2.76
N PRO A 251 22.76 -19.28 3.80
CA PRO A 251 21.38 -19.76 3.79
C PRO A 251 20.32 -18.68 3.48
N SER A 252 20.55 -17.44 3.92
CA SER A 252 19.62 -16.33 3.66
C SER A 252 19.58 -15.92 2.19
N LEU A 253 20.73 -15.94 1.49
CA LEU A 253 20.76 -15.69 0.05
C LEU A 253 20.17 -16.87 -0.73
N ASP A 254 20.47 -18.08 -0.30
CA ASP A 254 20.00 -19.31 -0.91
C ASP A 254 18.46 -19.40 -0.82
N PHE A 255 17.89 -19.11 0.33
CA PHE A 255 16.44 -19.04 0.53
C PHE A 255 15.80 -17.93 -0.32
N ALA A 256 16.38 -16.73 -0.35
CA ALA A 256 15.85 -15.62 -1.13
C ALA A 256 15.86 -15.92 -2.64
N ARG A 257 16.95 -16.55 -3.16
CA ARG A 257 17.01 -17.03 -4.54
C ARG A 257 15.89 -18.04 -4.82
N ASP A 258 15.70 -19.01 -3.94
CA ASP A 258 14.72 -20.07 -4.14
C ASP A 258 13.29 -19.54 -4.07
N MET A 259 12.99 -18.57 -3.18
CA MET A 259 11.69 -17.90 -3.14
C MET A 259 11.42 -17.07 -4.41
N PHE A 260 12.44 -16.38 -4.94
CA PHE A 260 12.34 -15.67 -6.22
C PHE A 260 12.04 -16.65 -7.38
N LEU A 261 12.76 -17.76 -7.46
CA LEU A 261 12.53 -18.77 -8.48
C LEU A 261 11.16 -19.44 -8.32
N MET A 262 10.71 -19.69 -7.09
CA MET A 262 9.36 -20.19 -6.82
C MET A 262 8.30 -19.23 -7.33
N SER A 263 8.40 -17.92 -7.02
CA SER A 263 7.49 -16.91 -7.57
C SER A 263 7.49 -16.92 -9.10
N PHE A 264 8.68 -16.94 -9.72
CA PHE A 264 8.81 -17.00 -11.17
C PHE A 264 8.11 -18.22 -11.76
N MET A 265 8.34 -19.42 -11.21
CA MET A 265 7.71 -20.65 -11.67
C MET A 265 6.19 -20.69 -11.42
N LEU A 266 5.73 -20.03 -10.37
CA LEU A 266 4.31 -19.82 -10.07
C LEU A 266 3.69 -18.65 -10.89
N ARG A 267 4.19 -18.43 -12.12
CA ARG A 267 3.69 -17.39 -13.05
C ARG A 267 3.77 -15.97 -12.48
N GLY A 268 4.77 -15.70 -11.64
CA GLY A 268 4.93 -14.41 -10.96
C GLY A 268 3.89 -14.21 -9.85
N MET A 269 3.54 -15.26 -9.11
CA MET A 269 2.70 -15.15 -7.92
C MET A 269 3.29 -14.13 -6.96
N SER A 270 2.44 -13.27 -6.40
CA SER A 270 2.89 -12.24 -5.45
C SER A 270 3.39 -12.88 -4.15
N PHE A 271 4.35 -12.25 -3.48
CA PHE A 271 4.92 -12.80 -2.26
C PHE A 271 3.87 -12.98 -1.15
N VAL A 272 2.88 -12.07 -1.08
CA VAL A 272 1.77 -12.21 -0.12
C VAL A 272 0.91 -13.44 -0.43
N ASP A 273 0.66 -13.76 -1.71
CA ASP A 273 -0.09 -14.95 -2.07
C ASP A 273 0.73 -16.21 -1.75
N MET A 274 2.04 -16.21 -2.04
CA MET A 274 2.97 -17.29 -1.67
C MET A 274 3.00 -17.55 -0.16
N ALA A 275 3.07 -16.48 0.65
CA ALA A 275 3.18 -16.59 2.10
C ALA A 275 1.95 -17.24 2.74
N PHE A 276 0.79 -17.05 2.15
CA PHE A 276 -0.48 -17.59 2.67
C PHE A 276 -0.99 -18.82 1.91
N LEU A 277 -0.19 -19.38 1.00
CA LEU A 277 -0.51 -20.69 0.41
C LEU A 277 -0.53 -21.77 1.48
N LYS A 278 -1.61 -22.55 1.52
CA LYS A 278 -1.78 -23.69 2.40
C LYS A 278 -1.40 -24.98 1.69
N VAL A 279 -1.04 -25.99 2.46
CA VAL A 279 -0.83 -27.33 1.94
C VAL A 279 -2.10 -27.88 1.28
N SER A 280 -3.28 -27.54 1.81
CA SER A 280 -4.57 -27.89 1.23
C SER A 280 -4.86 -27.26 -0.13
N ASP A 281 -4.14 -26.19 -0.50
CA ASP A 281 -4.30 -25.54 -1.80
C ASP A 281 -3.61 -26.32 -2.92
N LEU A 282 -2.73 -27.27 -2.59
CA LEU A 282 -2.06 -28.19 -3.53
C LEU A 282 -2.79 -29.53 -3.53
N THR A 283 -3.61 -29.76 -4.55
CA THR A 283 -4.40 -30.98 -4.72
C THR A 283 -4.19 -31.53 -6.12
N ASP A 284 -3.96 -32.81 -6.24
CA ASP A 284 -3.77 -33.54 -7.53
C ASP A 284 -2.70 -32.92 -8.44
N GLY A 285 -1.64 -32.37 -7.84
CA GLY A 285 -0.55 -31.75 -8.59
C GLY A 285 -0.90 -30.39 -9.18
N VAL A 286 -1.95 -29.72 -8.66
CA VAL A 286 -2.38 -28.37 -9.05
C VAL A 286 -2.53 -27.52 -7.80
N ILE A 287 -1.99 -26.29 -7.83
CA ILE A 287 -2.31 -25.26 -6.83
C ILE A 287 -3.60 -24.56 -7.23
N HIS A 288 -4.56 -24.54 -6.32
CA HIS A 288 -5.82 -23.80 -6.41
C HIS A 288 -5.78 -22.68 -5.38
N TYR A 289 -5.70 -21.43 -5.81
CA TYR A 289 -5.65 -20.31 -4.86
C TYR A 289 -6.43 -19.11 -5.35
N ARG A 290 -6.95 -18.35 -4.39
CA ARG A 290 -7.61 -17.08 -4.65
C ARG A 290 -6.65 -15.92 -4.42
N ARG A 291 -6.40 -15.17 -5.49
CA ARG A 291 -5.48 -14.03 -5.44
C ARG A 291 -5.97 -12.94 -4.49
N LYS A 292 -5.19 -12.60 -3.47
CA LYS A 292 -5.60 -11.63 -2.42
C LYS A 292 -5.91 -10.23 -2.96
N LYS A 293 -5.20 -9.79 -4.01
CA LYS A 293 -5.38 -8.43 -4.56
C LYS A 293 -6.64 -8.26 -5.40
N THR A 294 -7.04 -9.28 -6.17
CA THR A 294 -8.12 -9.18 -7.18
C THR A 294 -9.28 -10.12 -6.90
N GLY A 295 -9.15 -11.03 -5.94
CA GLY A 295 -10.16 -12.04 -5.63
C GLY A 295 -10.37 -13.08 -6.74
N GLN A 296 -9.45 -13.17 -7.71
CA GLN A 296 -9.54 -14.08 -8.84
C GLN A 296 -9.01 -15.45 -8.46
N ASP A 297 -9.73 -16.50 -8.85
CA ASP A 297 -9.31 -17.88 -8.64
C ASP A 297 -8.35 -18.29 -9.74
N LEU A 298 -7.23 -18.89 -9.37
CA LEU A 298 -6.14 -19.29 -10.26
C LEU A 298 -5.71 -20.72 -9.98
N ASN A 299 -5.44 -21.46 -11.06
CA ASN A 299 -4.98 -22.83 -11.02
C ASN A 299 -3.58 -22.91 -11.65
N ILE A 300 -2.61 -23.43 -10.91
CA ILE A 300 -1.22 -23.56 -11.38
C ILE A 300 -0.77 -24.98 -11.21
N LYS A 301 -0.38 -25.63 -12.33
CA LYS A 301 0.20 -26.96 -12.30
C LYS A 301 1.50 -26.96 -11.49
N TRP A 302 1.61 -27.91 -10.56
CA TRP A 302 2.80 -28.10 -9.74
C TRP A 302 3.85 -28.87 -10.53
N GLU A 303 5.05 -28.33 -10.61
CA GLU A 303 6.14 -28.89 -11.39
C GLU A 303 7.25 -29.46 -10.49
N ASN A 304 7.99 -30.47 -10.96
CA ASN A 304 9.07 -31.12 -10.21
C ASN A 304 10.13 -30.13 -9.69
N GLN A 305 10.36 -29.03 -10.39
CA GLN A 305 11.32 -27.99 -9.97
C GLN A 305 10.83 -27.22 -8.76
N MET A 306 9.52 -26.98 -8.65
CA MET A 306 8.88 -26.37 -7.46
C MET A 306 8.99 -27.33 -6.28
N GLN A 307 8.73 -28.63 -6.51
CA GLN A 307 8.86 -29.68 -5.50
C GLN A 307 10.28 -29.75 -4.91
N LYS A 308 11.32 -29.61 -5.74
CA LYS A 308 12.71 -29.59 -5.25
C LYS A 308 12.97 -28.43 -4.28
N ILE A 309 12.43 -27.23 -4.56
CA ILE A 309 12.53 -26.08 -3.64
C ILE A 309 11.74 -26.36 -2.37
N LEU A 310 10.51 -26.86 -2.49
CA LEU A 310 9.68 -27.19 -1.33
C LEU A 310 10.37 -28.20 -0.41
N SER A 311 10.92 -29.26 -0.99
CA SER A 311 11.64 -30.30 -0.21
C SER A 311 12.91 -29.79 0.46
N LYS A 312 13.56 -28.76 -0.10
CA LYS A 312 14.73 -28.11 0.50
C LYS A 312 14.36 -27.22 1.69
N TRP A 313 13.17 -26.63 1.67
CA TRP A 313 12.70 -25.66 2.66
C TRP A 313 11.35 -26.09 3.25
N PRO A 314 11.31 -27.15 4.09
CA PRO A 314 10.06 -27.59 4.72
C PRO A 314 9.60 -26.61 5.80
N ASN A 315 8.29 -26.38 5.91
CA ASN A 315 7.70 -25.65 7.02
C ASN A 315 7.30 -26.60 8.14
N SER A 316 8.23 -26.88 9.04
CA SER A 316 8.00 -27.81 10.14
C SER A 316 7.24 -27.22 11.33
N THR A 317 7.26 -25.88 11.48
CA THR A 317 6.66 -25.17 12.62
C THR A 317 5.20 -24.76 12.40
N ARG A 318 4.84 -24.44 11.16
CA ARG A 318 3.48 -24.08 10.72
C ARG A 318 3.11 -24.95 9.51
N PRO A 319 2.87 -26.26 9.70
CA PRO A 319 2.70 -27.23 8.61
C PRO A 319 1.45 -27.00 7.75
N GLU A 320 0.52 -26.14 8.19
CA GLU A 320 -0.62 -25.70 7.39
C GLU A 320 -0.25 -24.82 6.21
N TYR A 321 0.90 -24.09 6.28
CA TYR A 321 1.42 -23.29 5.18
C TYR A 321 2.39 -24.07 4.31
N LEU A 322 2.24 -23.93 3.00
CA LEU A 322 3.05 -24.68 2.02
C LEU A 322 4.53 -24.23 2.04
N LEU A 323 4.80 -22.95 2.19
CA LEU A 323 6.15 -22.38 2.20
C LEU A 323 6.53 -21.84 3.59
N PRO A 324 7.82 -21.92 4.00
CA PRO A 324 8.26 -21.50 5.34
C PRO A 324 8.47 -19.98 5.42
N ILE A 325 7.44 -19.23 5.10
CA ILE A 325 7.42 -17.75 5.18
C ILE A 325 6.77 -17.33 6.49
N ILE A 326 5.66 -17.97 6.85
CA ILE A 326 4.99 -17.80 8.13
C ILE A 326 5.35 -19.03 8.99
N VAL A 327 6.21 -18.82 9.97
CA VAL A 327 6.82 -19.92 10.74
C VAL A 327 6.64 -19.80 12.26
N LYS A 328 6.16 -18.66 12.78
CA LYS A 328 6.04 -18.43 14.23
C LYS A 328 4.59 -18.46 14.67
N GLU A 329 4.30 -19.26 15.69
CA GLU A 329 3.01 -19.22 16.39
C GLU A 329 2.91 -17.98 17.30
N GLY A 330 1.69 -17.50 17.55
CA GLY A 330 1.44 -16.35 18.43
C GLY A 330 1.84 -14.98 17.87
N ILE A 331 2.49 -14.93 16.71
CA ILE A 331 2.80 -13.68 16.03
C ILE A 331 1.87 -13.49 14.83
N ASN A 332 1.35 -12.28 14.66
CA ASN A 332 0.48 -11.94 13.53
C ASN A 332 1.11 -12.32 12.19
N ASP A 333 0.41 -13.11 11.39
CA ASP A 333 0.89 -13.66 10.12
C ASP A 333 1.22 -12.56 9.10
N THR A 334 0.43 -11.47 9.10
CA THR A 334 0.68 -10.29 8.25
C THR A 334 2.02 -9.63 8.61
N ARG A 335 2.35 -9.52 9.88
CA ARG A 335 3.64 -8.98 10.33
C ARG A 335 4.79 -9.89 9.95
N GLN A 336 4.59 -11.23 10.07
CA GLN A 336 5.64 -12.19 9.71
C GLN A 336 5.99 -12.11 8.23
N TYR A 337 4.99 -12.19 7.32
CA TYR A 337 5.28 -12.15 5.89
C TYR A 337 5.92 -10.82 5.45
N ARG A 338 5.55 -9.70 6.06
CA ARG A 338 6.16 -8.39 5.79
C ARG A 338 7.64 -8.38 6.18
N THR A 339 7.94 -8.85 7.39
CA THR A 339 9.33 -8.95 7.88
C THR A 339 10.15 -9.88 6.99
N GLU A 340 9.60 -11.00 6.55
CA GLU A 340 10.32 -11.94 5.71
C GLU A 340 10.51 -11.40 4.29
N LEU A 341 9.52 -10.69 3.73
CA LEU A 341 9.65 -9.97 2.46
C LEU A 341 10.82 -8.98 2.49
N PHE A 342 10.96 -8.22 3.58
CA PHE A 342 12.05 -7.28 3.74
C PHE A 342 13.42 -7.98 3.72
N LYS A 343 13.60 -9.05 4.51
CA LYS A 343 14.84 -9.84 4.54
C LYS A 343 15.17 -10.43 3.17
N ILE A 344 14.17 -11.03 2.51
CA ILE A 344 14.34 -11.60 1.17
C ILE A 344 14.72 -10.53 0.16
N ASN A 345 14.07 -9.37 0.16
CA ASN A 345 14.41 -8.27 -0.75
C ASN A 345 15.84 -7.74 -0.48
N THR A 346 16.27 -7.65 0.77
CA THR A 346 17.64 -7.29 1.13
C THR A 346 18.65 -8.29 0.56
N SER A 347 18.40 -9.59 0.73
CA SER A 347 19.20 -10.66 0.16
C SER A 347 19.21 -10.65 -1.37
N LEU A 348 18.06 -10.41 -2.00
CA LEU A 348 17.95 -10.30 -3.46
C LEU A 348 18.73 -9.12 -4.02
N LYS A 349 18.79 -7.98 -3.35
CA LYS A 349 19.64 -6.84 -3.76
C LYS A 349 21.11 -7.26 -3.80
N THR A 350 21.58 -8.03 -2.81
CA THR A 350 22.94 -8.60 -2.81
C THR A 350 23.15 -9.55 -3.98
N ILE A 351 22.22 -10.45 -4.23
CA ILE A 351 22.26 -11.37 -5.37
C ILE A 351 22.26 -10.61 -6.70
N GLY A 352 21.47 -9.54 -6.81
CA GLY A 352 21.43 -8.67 -7.99
C GLY A 352 22.81 -8.08 -8.31
N LYS A 353 23.54 -7.62 -7.29
CA LYS A 353 24.94 -7.15 -7.45
C LYS A 353 25.87 -8.27 -7.93
N MET A 354 25.75 -9.49 -7.40
CA MET A 354 26.54 -10.66 -7.84
C MET A 354 26.26 -11.02 -9.30
N LEU A 355 25.06 -10.76 -9.81
CA LEU A 355 24.66 -11.00 -11.19
C LEU A 355 24.98 -9.85 -12.16
N GLY A 356 25.56 -8.75 -11.66
CA GLY A 356 25.79 -7.53 -12.44
C GLY A 356 24.46 -6.94 -12.97
N VAL A 357 23.47 -6.82 -12.09
CA VAL A 357 22.17 -6.20 -12.42
C VAL A 357 22.16 -4.79 -11.85
N ASP A 358 21.97 -3.78 -12.71
CA ASP A 358 22.02 -2.36 -12.32
C ASP A 358 20.79 -1.91 -11.52
N MET A 359 19.67 -2.66 -11.62
CA MET A 359 18.45 -2.38 -10.86
C MET A 359 18.37 -3.18 -9.56
N PRO A 360 17.70 -2.68 -8.52
CA PRO A 360 17.45 -3.45 -7.31
C PRO A 360 16.62 -4.70 -7.61
N LEU A 361 17.16 -5.89 -7.31
CA LEU A 361 16.44 -7.14 -7.43
C LEU A 361 15.52 -7.31 -6.20
N THR A 362 14.24 -7.55 -6.44
CA THR A 362 13.21 -7.76 -5.42
C THR A 362 12.26 -8.87 -5.84
N MET A 363 11.42 -9.35 -4.93
CA MET A 363 10.40 -10.37 -5.24
C MET A 363 9.45 -9.93 -6.37
N TYR A 364 9.17 -8.63 -6.48
CA TYR A 364 8.31 -8.10 -7.54
C TYR A 364 8.92 -8.25 -8.94
N VAL A 365 10.25 -8.24 -9.04
CA VAL A 365 10.97 -8.47 -10.30
C VAL A 365 10.69 -9.86 -10.87
N ALA A 366 10.45 -10.89 -10.04
CA ALA A 366 10.10 -12.22 -10.50
C ALA A 366 8.84 -12.22 -11.40
N ARG A 367 7.81 -11.45 -10.98
CA ARG A 367 6.56 -11.31 -11.72
C ARG A 367 6.76 -10.59 -13.06
N HIS A 368 7.51 -9.48 -13.06
CA HIS A 368 7.84 -8.77 -14.29
C HIS A 368 8.65 -9.64 -15.24
N SER A 369 9.62 -10.38 -14.70
CA SER A 369 10.47 -11.27 -15.49
C SER A 369 9.67 -12.39 -16.14
N TRP A 370 8.75 -13.04 -15.40
CA TRP A 370 7.90 -14.07 -15.98
C TRP A 370 7.07 -13.54 -17.15
N ALA A 371 6.40 -12.40 -16.96
CA ALA A 371 5.59 -11.79 -18.01
C ALA A 371 6.42 -11.38 -19.24
N THR A 372 7.61 -10.80 -19.01
CA THR A 372 8.52 -10.38 -20.08
C THR A 372 9.05 -11.59 -20.85
N VAL A 373 9.48 -12.63 -20.15
CA VAL A 373 9.96 -13.88 -20.77
C VAL A 373 8.84 -14.58 -21.55
N ALA A 374 7.64 -14.67 -20.99
CA ALA A 374 6.48 -15.24 -21.68
C ALA A 374 6.20 -14.49 -23.00
N LYS A 375 6.18 -13.14 -22.97
CA LYS A 375 6.02 -12.31 -24.16
C LYS A 375 7.14 -12.55 -25.19
N GLN A 376 8.41 -12.60 -24.74
CA GLN A 376 9.56 -12.87 -25.62
C GLN A 376 9.48 -14.24 -26.27
N LYS A 377 8.86 -15.23 -25.61
CA LYS A 377 8.60 -16.57 -26.13
C LYS A 377 7.36 -16.68 -27.00
N GLY A 378 6.67 -15.56 -27.27
CA GLY A 378 5.52 -15.52 -28.16
C GLY A 378 4.19 -15.95 -27.51
N VAL A 379 4.13 -16.03 -26.17
CA VAL A 379 2.87 -16.35 -25.48
C VAL A 379 1.87 -15.19 -25.69
N PRO A 380 0.63 -15.45 -26.13
CA PRO A 380 -0.38 -14.43 -26.33
C PRO A 380 -0.64 -13.60 -25.06
N ILE A 381 -0.92 -12.30 -25.22
CA ILE A 381 -1.12 -11.37 -24.10
C ILE A 381 -2.30 -11.79 -23.21
N GLY A 382 -3.39 -12.28 -23.82
CA GLY A 382 -4.54 -12.81 -23.08
C GLY A 382 -4.14 -13.96 -22.14
N VAL A 383 -3.32 -14.90 -22.63
CA VAL A 383 -2.82 -16.04 -21.83
C VAL A 383 -1.89 -15.55 -20.70
N ILE A 384 -1.04 -14.56 -20.97
CA ILE A 384 -0.19 -13.94 -19.93
C ILE A 384 -1.06 -13.26 -18.89
N SER A 385 -2.07 -12.50 -19.32
CA SER A 385 -3.01 -11.78 -18.45
C SER A 385 -3.76 -12.71 -17.52
N GLU A 386 -4.35 -13.76 -18.08
CA GLU A 386 -5.05 -14.80 -17.34
C GLU A 386 -4.12 -15.53 -16.37
N GLY A 387 -2.95 -15.99 -16.86
CA GLY A 387 -1.96 -16.67 -16.03
C GLY A 387 -1.42 -15.84 -14.86
N MET A 388 -1.43 -14.51 -14.98
CA MET A 388 -1.08 -13.58 -13.92
C MET A 388 -2.25 -13.17 -13.03
N GLY A 389 -3.48 -13.55 -13.38
CA GLY A 389 -4.69 -13.11 -12.66
C GLY A 389 -4.93 -11.61 -12.76
N HIS A 390 -4.79 -11.03 -13.95
CA HIS A 390 -5.18 -9.64 -14.21
C HIS A 390 -6.64 -9.57 -14.66
N THR A 391 -7.37 -8.58 -14.16
CA THR A 391 -8.77 -8.36 -14.53
C THR A 391 -8.93 -7.77 -15.93
N SER A 392 -7.85 -7.23 -16.52
CA SER A 392 -7.83 -6.73 -17.89
C SER A 392 -6.45 -6.87 -18.52
N GLU A 393 -6.42 -7.07 -19.86
CA GLU A 393 -5.18 -7.10 -20.64
C GLU A 393 -4.42 -5.78 -20.59
N ASN A 394 -5.11 -4.64 -20.44
CA ASN A 394 -4.48 -3.32 -20.29
C ASN A 394 -3.52 -3.30 -19.09
N THR A 395 -3.86 -3.97 -17.98
CA THR A 395 -2.94 -4.12 -16.85
C THR A 395 -1.67 -4.86 -17.26
N THR A 396 -1.79 -5.91 -18.09
CA THR A 396 -0.65 -6.68 -18.59
C THR A 396 0.19 -5.87 -19.57
N LEU A 397 -0.44 -5.06 -20.43
CA LEU A 397 0.25 -4.18 -21.37
C LEU A 397 1.13 -3.15 -20.66
N VAL A 398 0.70 -2.60 -19.53
CA VAL A 398 1.52 -1.70 -18.70
C VAL A 398 2.81 -2.41 -18.25
N TYR A 399 2.73 -3.69 -17.89
CA TYR A 399 3.91 -4.50 -17.53
C TYR A 399 4.83 -4.77 -18.73
N LEU A 400 4.25 -5.07 -19.89
CA LEU A 400 5.00 -5.60 -21.04
C LEU A 400 5.54 -4.51 -21.98
N GLY A 401 4.92 -3.33 -21.99
CA GLY A 401 5.21 -2.21 -22.89
C GLY A 401 5.16 -2.54 -24.39
N SER A 402 5.67 -1.63 -25.23
CA SER A 402 5.75 -1.81 -26.69
C SER A 402 6.56 -3.05 -27.06
N MET A 403 6.21 -3.70 -28.14
CA MET A 403 7.06 -4.73 -28.77
C MET A 403 8.35 -4.06 -29.26
N GLY A 404 9.49 -4.73 -29.09
CA GLY A 404 10.72 -4.28 -29.75
C GLY A 404 10.59 -4.45 -31.27
N GLN A 405 11.20 -3.53 -32.05
CA GLN A 405 11.15 -3.54 -33.51
C GLN A 405 11.47 -4.92 -34.08
N GLY A 406 12.49 -5.60 -33.57
CA GLY A 406 12.87 -6.94 -34.04
C GLY A 406 11.79 -8.02 -33.88
N GLN A 407 10.86 -7.91 -32.92
CA GLN A 407 9.72 -8.85 -32.79
C GLN A 407 8.67 -8.59 -33.89
N VAL A 408 8.45 -7.32 -34.22
CA VAL A 408 7.55 -6.93 -35.32
C VAL A 408 8.13 -7.41 -36.65
N ASP A 409 9.42 -7.21 -36.87
CA ASP A 409 10.12 -7.63 -38.08
C ASP A 409 10.12 -9.15 -38.26
N ASN A 410 10.34 -9.90 -37.18
CA ASN A 410 10.26 -11.36 -37.19
C ASN A 410 8.83 -11.88 -37.47
N ALA A 411 7.82 -11.20 -36.91
CA ALA A 411 6.43 -11.54 -37.21
C ALA A 411 6.10 -11.26 -38.68
N ASN A 412 6.52 -10.10 -39.22
CA ASN A 412 6.34 -9.75 -40.60
C ASN A 412 7.06 -10.73 -41.53
N LYS A 413 8.31 -11.11 -41.21
CA LYS A 413 9.05 -12.12 -41.99
C LYS A 413 8.33 -13.47 -42.05
N LYS A 414 7.71 -13.90 -40.93
CA LYS A 414 6.89 -15.13 -40.91
C LYS A 414 5.67 -15.02 -41.81
N ILE A 415 4.97 -13.87 -41.77
CA ILE A 415 3.78 -13.63 -42.62
C ILE A 415 4.16 -13.64 -44.10
N ILE A 416 5.24 -12.93 -44.47
CA ILE A 416 5.74 -12.92 -45.84
C ILE A 416 6.16 -14.33 -46.32
N GLY A 417 6.75 -15.12 -45.40
CA GLY A 417 7.15 -16.51 -45.71
C GLY A 417 6.00 -17.50 -45.91
N MET A 418 4.75 -17.07 -45.71
CA MET A 418 3.53 -17.84 -45.95
C MET A 418 2.90 -17.53 -47.31
N LEU A 419 3.38 -16.49 -48.00
CA LEU A 419 2.97 -16.15 -49.36
C LEU A 419 3.71 -16.96 -50.43
#